data_f0f5e357470ad01211638f7fb35e4ef1
#
_entry.id   f0f5e357470ad01211638f7fb35e4ef1
#
_cell.length_a   1.000
_cell.length_b   1.000
_cell.length_c   1.000
_cell.angle_alpha   90.00
_cell.angle_beta   90.00
_cell.angle_gamma   90.00
#
_symmetry.space_group_name_H-M   'P 1'
#
loop_
_entity.id
_entity.type
_entity.pdbx_description
1 polymer ?
#
loop_
_entity_poly.entity_id
_entity_poly.type
_entity_poly.pdbx_seq_one_letter_code
_entity_poly.pdbx_strand_id
1 'polypeptide(L)'
;MAMKPSLQFGQVPCLTVDGKEYFQSASVMRFVAAYFGGGLYPDDAQLAAAVDALTDQIKDMDIGKGVASYKRRFGFPESVLNDDNAEQVFELWRTETLPRHLSFLETAASGSATIWIAGTAGPSIADVFLATQLKGYRAKWPSLPPFPAKLQAIIDSVYALPAVAAFVAAQKAKAA
;
A
#
# COMPACT_ATOMS: atom_id res chain seq x y z
N MET A 1 3.21 22.43 8.55
CA MET A 1 3.43 21.92 7.18
C MET A 1 4.47 22.74 6.39
N ALA A 2 5.44 23.32 7.07
CA ALA A 2 6.46 24.19 6.43
C ALA A 2 7.51 23.46 5.56
N MET A 3 7.65 22.13 5.69
CA MET A 3 8.69 21.37 4.97
C MET A 3 8.35 20.99 3.52
N LYS A 4 7.07 20.90 3.14
CA LYS A 4 6.68 20.44 1.79
C LYS A 4 7.26 21.27 0.63
N PRO A 5 7.32 22.61 0.70
CA PRO A 5 7.85 23.40 -0.41
C PRO A 5 9.34 23.21 -0.69
N SER A 6 10.12 22.74 0.29
CA SER A 6 11.56 22.50 0.13
C SER A 6 11.89 21.10 -0.42
N LEU A 7 10.92 20.19 -0.50
CA LEU A 7 11.14 18.85 -1.01
C LEU A 7 11.10 18.85 -2.54
N GLN A 8 11.90 18.00 -3.18
CA GLN A 8 12.04 17.90 -4.64
C GLN A 8 10.70 17.82 -5.39
N PHE A 9 9.71 17.11 -4.85
CA PHE A 9 8.37 16.98 -5.46
C PHE A 9 7.28 17.71 -4.68
N GLY A 10 7.62 18.54 -3.69
CA GLY A 10 6.64 19.20 -2.83
C GLY A 10 5.75 18.24 -2.03
N GLN A 11 6.15 16.99 -1.87
CA GLN A 11 5.34 15.90 -1.32
C GLN A 11 6.12 15.04 -0.33
N VAL A 12 5.39 14.46 0.62
CA VAL A 12 5.89 13.39 1.50
C VAL A 12 5.40 12.02 0.97
N PRO A 13 6.09 10.90 1.25
CA PRO A 13 7.25 10.80 2.12
C PRO A 13 8.55 11.30 1.47
N CYS A 14 9.49 11.70 2.34
CA CYS A 14 10.90 11.86 2.01
C CYS A 14 11.68 11.06 3.05
N LEU A 15 12.60 10.20 2.61
CA LEU A 15 13.53 9.45 3.44
C LEU A 15 14.93 9.96 3.18
N THR A 16 15.68 10.31 4.24
CA THR A 16 17.09 10.68 4.14
C THR A 16 17.95 9.57 4.71
N VAL A 17 18.90 9.05 3.92
CA VAL A 17 19.90 8.07 4.33
C VAL A 17 21.26 8.54 3.84
N ASP A 18 22.23 8.67 4.74
CA ASP A 18 23.60 9.12 4.45
C ASP A 18 23.65 10.44 3.66
N GLY A 19 22.77 11.39 4.00
CA GLY A 19 22.67 12.69 3.36
C GLY A 19 21.98 12.70 1.98
N LYS A 20 21.52 11.55 1.47
CA LYS A 20 20.74 11.44 0.23
C LYS A 20 19.26 11.31 0.52
N GLU A 21 18.46 12.00 -0.27
CA GLU A 21 16.99 12.00 -0.14
C GLU A 21 16.34 11.08 -1.17
N TYR A 22 15.38 10.31 -0.71
CA TYR A 22 14.57 9.38 -1.51
C TYR A 22 13.11 9.75 -1.39
N PHE A 23 12.42 9.79 -2.52
CA PHE A 23 11.03 10.24 -2.63
C PHE A 23 10.15 9.16 -3.24
N GLN A 24 8.83 9.36 -3.19
CA GLN A 24 7.79 8.42 -3.63
C GLN A 24 7.75 7.15 -2.78
N SER A 25 6.58 6.88 -2.17
CA SER A 25 6.42 5.79 -1.20
C SER A 25 6.85 4.43 -1.74
N ALA A 26 6.54 4.10 -3.00
CA ALA A 26 6.95 2.82 -3.59
C ALA A 26 8.47 2.73 -3.81
N SER A 27 9.10 3.84 -4.24
CA SER A 27 10.57 3.89 -4.37
C SER A 27 11.25 3.76 -3.01
N VAL A 28 10.72 4.46 -1.99
CA VAL A 28 11.24 4.37 -0.61
C VAL A 28 11.09 2.95 -0.06
N MET A 29 9.95 2.28 -0.29
CA MET A 29 9.77 0.89 0.16
C MET A 29 10.79 -0.06 -0.49
N ARG A 30 10.97 0.03 -1.81
CA ARG A 30 11.96 -0.78 -2.56
C ARG A 30 13.37 -0.53 -2.05
N PHE A 31 13.73 0.75 -1.90
CA PHE A 31 15.04 1.13 -1.37
C PHE A 31 15.28 0.57 0.03
N VAL A 32 14.34 0.75 0.96
CA VAL A 32 14.48 0.26 2.33
C VAL A 32 14.64 -1.26 2.37
N ALA A 33 13.83 -1.98 1.59
CA ALA A 33 13.86 -3.44 1.56
C ALA A 33 15.17 -3.98 0.95
N ALA A 34 15.68 -3.34 -0.10
CA ALA A 34 16.95 -3.74 -0.74
C ALA A 34 18.16 -3.31 0.11
N TYR A 35 18.16 -2.09 0.64
CA TYR A 35 19.32 -1.51 1.33
C TYR A 35 19.55 -2.12 2.72
N PHE A 36 18.49 -2.32 3.50
CA PHE A 36 18.58 -2.87 4.85
C PHE A 36 18.48 -4.40 4.89
N GLY A 37 18.19 -5.04 3.77
CA GLY A 37 18.08 -6.50 3.66
C GLY A 37 16.80 -7.05 4.31
N GLY A 38 16.90 -8.29 4.82
CA GLY A 38 15.77 -8.95 5.50
C GLY A 38 14.88 -9.76 4.56
N GLY A 39 15.26 -9.92 3.27
CA GLY A 39 14.55 -10.78 2.32
C GLY A 39 13.21 -10.22 1.81
N LEU A 40 12.88 -8.96 2.13
CA LEU A 40 11.63 -8.34 1.69
C LEU A 40 11.62 -7.93 0.22
N TYR A 41 12.78 -7.89 -0.42
CA TYR A 41 12.93 -7.61 -1.86
C TYR A 41 13.92 -8.60 -2.46
N PRO A 42 13.52 -9.38 -3.50
CA PRO A 42 14.36 -10.44 -4.04
C PRO A 42 15.52 -9.88 -4.85
N ASP A 43 16.65 -10.61 -4.84
CA ASP A 43 17.80 -10.33 -5.72
C ASP A 43 17.57 -10.85 -7.15
N ASP A 44 16.74 -11.89 -7.31
CA ASP A 44 16.36 -12.41 -8.63
C ASP A 44 15.47 -11.40 -9.37
N ALA A 45 15.88 -11.01 -10.56
CA ALA A 45 15.23 -9.96 -11.34
C ALA A 45 13.79 -10.31 -11.78
N GLN A 46 13.49 -11.60 -12.03
CA GLN A 46 12.14 -12.01 -12.43
C GLN A 46 11.20 -11.97 -11.23
N LEU A 47 11.68 -12.43 -10.09
CA LEU A 47 10.92 -12.38 -8.85
C LEU A 47 10.75 -10.95 -8.35
N ALA A 48 11.77 -10.10 -8.49
CA ALA A 48 11.69 -8.66 -8.20
C ALA A 48 10.63 -7.98 -9.08
N ALA A 49 10.59 -8.29 -10.38
CA ALA A 49 9.57 -7.76 -11.28
C ALA A 49 8.14 -8.20 -10.89
N ALA A 50 7.96 -9.44 -10.41
CA ALA A 50 6.67 -9.90 -9.89
C ALA A 50 6.24 -9.15 -8.62
N VAL A 51 7.17 -8.93 -7.68
CA VAL A 51 6.94 -8.11 -6.47
C VAL A 51 6.59 -6.67 -6.85
N ASP A 52 7.28 -6.09 -7.83
CA ASP A 52 7.04 -4.73 -8.31
C ASP A 52 5.66 -4.59 -8.97
N ALA A 53 5.30 -5.52 -9.85
CA ALA A 53 3.99 -5.53 -10.51
C ALA A 53 2.84 -5.57 -9.48
N LEU A 54 2.95 -6.38 -8.44
CA LEU A 54 1.96 -6.46 -7.38
C LEU A 54 1.95 -5.19 -6.51
N THR A 55 3.12 -4.63 -6.21
CA THR A 55 3.23 -3.37 -5.48
C THR A 55 2.57 -2.22 -6.23
N ASP A 56 2.76 -2.13 -7.53
CA ASP A 56 2.14 -1.10 -8.36
C ASP A 56 0.62 -1.37 -8.54
N GLN A 57 0.19 -2.63 -8.68
CA GLN A 57 -1.24 -3.01 -8.68
C GLN A 57 -1.96 -2.60 -7.38
N ILE A 58 -1.30 -2.74 -6.22
CA ILE A 58 -1.84 -2.27 -4.93
C ILE A 58 -1.96 -0.74 -4.90
N LYS A 59 -1.03 0.00 -5.52
CA LYS A 59 -1.14 1.46 -5.66
C LYS A 59 -2.28 1.87 -6.57
N ASP A 60 -2.48 1.17 -7.67
CA ASP A 60 -3.57 1.44 -8.61
C ASP A 60 -4.94 1.26 -7.96
N MET A 61 -5.07 0.31 -7.04
CA MET A 61 -6.27 0.14 -6.21
C MET A 61 -6.66 1.42 -5.44
N ASP A 62 -5.70 2.30 -5.14
CA ASP A 62 -5.89 3.52 -4.36
C ASP A 62 -6.28 4.75 -5.20
N ILE A 63 -6.22 4.68 -6.53
CA ILE A 63 -6.33 5.88 -7.40
C ILE A 63 -7.64 6.63 -7.16
N GLY A 64 -8.79 5.97 -7.28
CA GLY A 64 -10.09 6.61 -7.10
C GLY A 64 -10.27 7.24 -5.71
N LYS A 65 -9.88 6.50 -4.66
CA LYS A 65 -9.86 7.02 -3.29
C LYS A 65 -8.91 8.23 -3.16
N GLY A 66 -7.75 8.15 -3.79
CA GLY A 66 -6.76 9.23 -3.78
C GLY A 66 -7.30 10.49 -4.45
N VAL A 67 -7.95 10.37 -5.60
CA VAL A 67 -8.59 11.47 -6.32
C VAL A 67 -9.66 12.14 -5.45
N ALA A 68 -10.57 11.37 -4.87
CA ALA A 68 -11.61 11.88 -4.00
C ALA A 68 -11.06 12.59 -2.73
N SER A 69 -10.00 12.03 -2.13
CA SER A 69 -9.42 12.55 -0.88
C SER A 69 -8.48 13.74 -1.06
N TYR A 70 -7.84 13.86 -2.23
CA TYR A 70 -6.77 14.84 -2.49
C TYR A 70 -6.98 15.61 -3.79
N LYS A 71 -8.18 16.12 -4.00
CA LYS A 71 -8.64 16.80 -5.21
C LYS A 71 -7.62 17.79 -5.80
N ARG A 72 -7.09 18.71 -4.98
CA ARG A 72 -6.11 19.72 -5.41
C ARG A 72 -4.77 19.14 -5.85
N ARG A 73 -4.40 17.95 -5.38
CA ARG A 73 -3.13 17.30 -5.75
C ARG A 73 -3.09 16.90 -7.23
N PHE A 74 -4.23 16.56 -7.78
CA PHE A 74 -4.35 16.07 -9.16
C PHE A 74 -4.60 17.18 -10.18
N GLY A 75 -4.67 18.46 -9.74
CA GLY A 75 -4.81 19.60 -10.61
C GLY A 75 -6.20 19.76 -11.26
N PHE A 76 -7.19 19.01 -10.79
CA PHE A 76 -8.56 19.20 -11.27
C PHE A 76 -9.12 20.55 -10.82
N PRO A 77 -9.71 21.36 -11.73
CA PRO A 77 -10.44 22.56 -11.34
C PRO A 77 -11.70 22.18 -10.53
N GLU A 78 -12.14 23.06 -9.67
CA GLU A 78 -13.31 22.83 -8.80
C GLU A 78 -14.61 22.58 -9.58
N SER A 79 -14.69 23.12 -10.83
CA SER A 79 -15.77 22.83 -11.75
C SER A 79 -15.83 21.38 -12.23
N VAL A 80 -14.71 20.62 -12.12
CA VAL A 80 -14.61 19.21 -12.53
C VAL A 80 -14.63 18.30 -11.32
N LEU A 81 -13.93 18.67 -10.25
CA LEU A 81 -13.85 17.87 -9.03
C LEU A 81 -14.00 18.76 -7.79
N ASN A 82 -15.18 18.71 -7.18
CA ASN A 82 -15.57 19.45 -5.98
C ASN A 82 -15.98 18.48 -4.86
N ASP A 83 -16.52 19.01 -3.76
CA ASP A 83 -16.91 18.17 -2.62
C ASP A 83 -18.09 17.24 -2.95
N ASP A 84 -19.06 17.71 -3.75
CA ASP A 84 -20.26 16.96 -4.07
C ASP A 84 -19.95 15.73 -4.97
N ASN A 85 -19.13 15.92 -6.02
CA ASN A 85 -18.79 14.80 -6.91
C ASN A 85 -17.61 13.96 -6.43
N ALA A 86 -16.80 14.45 -5.50
CA ALA A 86 -15.76 13.64 -4.86
C ALA A 86 -16.36 12.46 -4.06
N GLU A 87 -17.52 12.66 -3.43
CA GLU A 87 -18.24 11.56 -2.76
C GLU A 87 -18.69 10.49 -3.77
N GLN A 88 -19.15 10.90 -4.95
CA GLN A 88 -19.50 9.95 -6.02
C GLN A 88 -18.27 9.17 -6.52
N VAL A 89 -17.12 9.82 -6.69
CA VAL A 89 -15.85 9.16 -7.04
C VAL A 89 -15.43 8.18 -5.95
N PHE A 90 -15.59 8.54 -4.69
CA PHE A 90 -15.30 7.66 -3.57
C PHE A 90 -16.23 6.45 -3.53
N GLU A 91 -17.53 6.65 -3.78
CA GLU A 91 -18.51 5.57 -3.83
C GLU A 91 -18.22 4.60 -4.99
N LEU A 92 -17.91 5.10 -6.20
CA LEU A 92 -17.46 4.26 -7.32
C LEU A 92 -16.18 3.49 -6.99
N TRP A 93 -15.24 4.12 -6.29
CA TRP A 93 -14.06 3.39 -5.81
C TRP A 93 -14.45 2.24 -4.88
N ARG A 94 -15.34 2.49 -3.93
CA ARG A 94 -15.76 1.51 -2.92
C ARG A 94 -16.54 0.34 -3.51
N THR A 95 -17.45 0.61 -4.47
CA THR A 95 -18.41 -0.37 -5.01
C THR A 95 -17.90 -1.10 -6.25
N GLU A 96 -17.02 -0.50 -7.01
CA GLU A 96 -16.57 -1.06 -8.30
C GLU A 96 -15.05 -1.24 -8.36
N THR A 97 -14.27 -0.17 -8.11
CA THR A 97 -12.82 -0.21 -8.31
C THR A 97 -12.14 -1.09 -7.29
N LEU A 98 -12.42 -0.91 -6.00
CA LEU A 98 -11.82 -1.72 -4.94
C LEU A 98 -12.15 -3.22 -5.09
N PRO A 99 -13.40 -3.65 -5.28
CA PRO A 99 -13.71 -5.07 -5.47
C PRO A 99 -13.02 -5.68 -6.69
N ARG A 100 -12.93 -4.95 -7.81
CA ARG A 100 -12.23 -5.39 -9.02
C ARG A 100 -10.74 -5.62 -8.77
N HIS A 101 -10.06 -4.68 -8.12
CA HIS A 101 -8.63 -4.83 -7.78
C HIS A 101 -8.39 -5.93 -6.75
N LEU A 102 -9.27 -6.09 -5.75
CA LEU A 102 -9.20 -7.21 -4.82
C LEU A 102 -9.32 -8.56 -5.54
N SER A 103 -10.17 -8.66 -6.57
CA SER A 103 -10.29 -9.87 -7.40
C SER A 103 -9.00 -10.17 -8.16
N PHE A 104 -8.31 -9.16 -8.73
CA PHE A 104 -7.02 -9.36 -9.38
C PHE A 104 -5.96 -9.86 -8.41
N LEU A 105 -5.88 -9.24 -7.24
CA LEU A 105 -4.92 -9.62 -6.19
C LEU A 105 -5.23 -11.02 -5.61
N GLU A 106 -6.51 -11.36 -5.43
CA GLU A 106 -6.92 -12.72 -5.01
C GLU A 106 -6.53 -13.78 -6.05
N THR A 107 -6.68 -13.46 -7.35
CA THR A 107 -6.25 -14.34 -8.44
C THR A 107 -4.75 -14.55 -8.40
N ALA A 108 -3.96 -13.49 -8.22
CA ALA A 108 -2.51 -13.57 -8.08
C ALA A 108 -2.11 -14.42 -6.86
N ALA A 109 -2.72 -14.16 -5.70
CA ALA A 109 -2.47 -14.92 -4.47
C ALA A 109 -2.86 -16.41 -4.61
N SER A 110 -3.93 -16.70 -5.37
CA SER A 110 -4.37 -18.07 -5.61
C SER A 110 -3.46 -18.84 -6.57
N GLY A 111 -2.79 -18.16 -7.49
CA GLY A 111 -1.77 -18.72 -8.37
C GLY A 111 -0.39 -18.87 -7.72
N SER A 112 -0.17 -18.30 -6.54
CA SER A 112 1.10 -18.40 -5.82
C SER A 112 1.31 -19.81 -5.25
N ALA A 113 2.56 -20.31 -5.35
CA ALA A 113 2.97 -21.57 -4.75
C ALA A 113 3.18 -21.48 -3.22
N THR A 114 3.18 -20.27 -2.67
CA THR A 114 3.38 -20.02 -1.22
C THR A 114 2.21 -19.22 -0.67
N ILE A 115 2.25 -18.89 0.63
CA ILE A 115 1.30 -17.96 1.24
C ILE A 115 1.50 -16.52 0.76
N TRP A 116 2.71 -16.18 0.26
CA TRP A 116 3.08 -14.82 -0.14
C TRP A 116 2.68 -14.54 -1.58
N ILE A 117 2.11 -13.37 -1.82
CA ILE A 117 1.41 -13.05 -3.07
C ILE A 117 2.26 -13.16 -4.33
N ALA A 118 3.56 -12.90 -4.24
CA ALA A 118 4.52 -13.00 -5.35
C ALA A 118 5.19 -14.38 -5.47
N GLY A 119 4.81 -15.37 -4.65
CA GLY A 119 5.44 -16.69 -4.64
C GLY A 119 6.84 -16.73 -4.00
N THR A 120 7.20 -15.71 -3.27
CA THR A 120 8.47 -15.62 -2.51
C THR A 120 8.52 -16.65 -1.37
N ALA A 121 9.73 -17.05 -0.94
CA ALA A 121 9.90 -17.97 0.18
C ALA A 121 9.50 -17.35 1.53
N GLY A 122 9.67 -16.04 1.66
CA GLY A 122 9.25 -15.22 2.80
C GLY A 122 8.37 -14.06 2.35
N PRO A 123 7.91 -13.19 3.26
CA PRO A 123 7.12 -12.01 2.89
C PRO A 123 7.96 -11.05 2.03
N SER A 124 7.30 -10.42 1.07
CA SER A 124 7.88 -9.34 0.26
C SER A 124 7.28 -7.98 0.65
N ILE A 125 7.82 -6.89 0.07
CA ILE A 125 7.21 -5.56 0.22
C ILE A 125 5.77 -5.53 -0.29
N ALA A 126 5.41 -6.33 -1.30
CA ALA A 126 4.04 -6.41 -1.80
C ALA A 126 3.07 -6.94 -0.73
N ASP A 127 3.47 -7.98 0.02
CA ASP A 127 2.67 -8.55 1.11
C ASP A 127 2.48 -7.55 2.26
N VAL A 128 3.57 -6.92 2.68
CA VAL A 128 3.54 -5.92 3.76
C VAL A 128 2.70 -4.70 3.36
N PHE A 129 2.83 -4.23 2.12
CA PHE A 129 2.06 -3.11 1.62
C PHE A 129 0.58 -3.45 1.50
N LEU A 130 0.24 -4.60 0.91
CA LEU A 130 -1.15 -5.10 0.84
C LEU A 130 -1.78 -5.19 2.22
N ALA A 131 -1.13 -5.87 3.15
CA ALA A 131 -1.64 -6.08 4.50
C ALA A 131 -1.89 -4.74 5.23
N THR A 132 -0.96 -3.80 5.08
CA THR A 132 -1.06 -2.46 5.71
C THR A 132 -2.22 -1.66 5.11
N GLN A 133 -2.37 -1.65 3.79
CA GLN A 133 -3.46 -0.94 3.10
C GLN A 133 -4.82 -1.51 3.46
N LEU A 134 -5.00 -2.82 3.34
CA LEU A 134 -6.30 -3.45 3.61
C LEU A 134 -6.70 -3.33 5.08
N LYS A 135 -5.75 -3.48 6.01
CA LYS A 135 -6.03 -3.24 7.43
C LYS A 135 -6.40 -1.79 7.71
N GLY A 136 -5.72 -0.85 7.07
CA GLY A 136 -6.06 0.57 7.12
C GLY A 136 -7.47 0.86 6.59
N TYR A 137 -7.87 0.22 5.48
CA TYR A 137 -9.24 0.34 4.96
C TYR A 137 -10.27 -0.19 5.93
N ARG A 138 -10.05 -1.37 6.49
CA ARG A 138 -10.97 -1.95 7.48
C ARG A 138 -11.13 -1.07 8.71
N ALA A 139 -10.04 -0.47 9.19
CA ALA A 139 -10.08 0.43 10.34
C ALA A 139 -10.86 1.72 10.04
N LYS A 140 -10.68 2.28 8.83
CA LYS A 140 -11.33 3.54 8.42
C LYS A 140 -12.78 3.34 7.96
N TRP A 141 -13.07 2.20 7.33
CA TRP A 141 -14.38 1.86 6.77
C TRP A 141 -14.80 0.45 7.21
N PRO A 142 -15.29 0.30 8.46
CA PRO A 142 -15.67 -1.01 9.01
C PRO A 142 -16.79 -1.71 8.24
N SER A 143 -17.61 -0.95 7.50
CA SER A 143 -18.72 -1.45 6.67
C SER A 143 -18.29 -2.08 5.34
N LEU A 144 -17.00 -2.01 4.98
CA LEU A 144 -16.52 -2.73 3.80
C LEU A 144 -16.78 -4.24 3.95
N PRO A 145 -17.16 -4.93 2.86
CA PRO A 145 -17.34 -6.39 2.89
C PRO A 145 -16.04 -7.09 3.31
N PRO A 146 -16.11 -8.35 3.80
CA PRO A 146 -14.92 -9.14 4.10
C PRO A 146 -13.98 -9.18 2.89
N PHE A 147 -12.67 -9.12 3.14
CA PHE A 147 -11.69 -9.29 2.07
C PHE A 147 -11.68 -10.75 1.59
N PRO A 148 -11.29 -11.01 0.33
CA PRO A 148 -11.08 -12.35 -0.20
C PRO A 148 -10.17 -13.19 0.72
N ALA A 149 -10.42 -14.50 0.77
CA ALA A 149 -9.83 -15.37 1.80
C ALA A 149 -8.30 -15.45 1.74
N LYS A 150 -7.70 -15.48 0.53
CA LYS A 150 -6.24 -15.50 0.36
C LYS A 150 -5.62 -14.17 0.82
N LEU A 151 -6.25 -13.06 0.49
CA LEU A 151 -5.77 -11.74 0.92
C LEU A 151 -5.89 -11.59 2.44
N GLN A 152 -6.97 -12.09 3.05
CA GLN A 152 -7.09 -12.11 4.51
C GLN A 152 -5.99 -12.95 5.17
N ALA A 153 -5.68 -14.13 4.60
CA ALA A 153 -4.61 -14.98 5.09
C ALA A 153 -3.22 -14.31 5.02
N ILE A 154 -2.95 -13.53 3.94
CA ILE A 154 -1.73 -12.73 3.84
C ILE A 154 -1.69 -11.66 4.95
N ILE A 155 -2.80 -10.93 5.16
CA ILE A 155 -2.90 -9.93 6.23
C ILE A 155 -2.55 -10.56 7.58
N ASP A 156 -3.18 -11.68 7.91
CA ASP A 156 -2.98 -12.35 9.18
C ASP A 156 -1.54 -12.83 9.33
N SER A 157 -0.95 -13.39 8.28
CA SER A 157 0.44 -13.86 8.26
C SER A 157 1.45 -12.72 8.43
N VAL A 158 1.26 -11.58 7.77
CA VAL A 158 2.13 -10.39 7.94
C VAL A 158 2.05 -9.88 9.38
N TYR A 159 0.84 -9.77 9.94
CA TYR A 159 0.68 -9.27 11.32
C TYR A 159 1.08 -10.27 12.40
N ALA A 160 1.22 -11.56 12.06
CA ALA A 160 1.79 -12.60 12.93
C ALA A 160 3.33 -12.61 12.95
N LEU A 161 4.00 -11.94 12.01
CA LEU A 161 5.46 -11.81 12.01
C LEU A 161 5.93 -11.17 13.33
N PRO A 162 6.91 -11.76 14.05
CA PRO A 162 7.33 -11.27 15.36
C PRO A 162 7.72 -9.80 15.39
N ALA A 163 8.46 -9.33 14.37
CA ALA A 163 8.87 -7.94 14.25
C ALA A 163 7.67 -6.99 14.03
N VAL A 164 6.68 -7.40 13.24
CA VAL A 164 5.46 -6.61 12.99
C VAL A 164 4.58 -6.57 14.23
N ALA A 165 4.39 -7.70 14.88
CA ALA A 165 3.61 -7.79 16.12
C ALA A 165 4.22 -6.92 17.24
N ALA A 166 5.54 -6.97 17.43
CA ALA A 166 6.25 -6.14 18.38
C ALA A 166 6.12 -4.63 18.05
N PHE A 167 6.28 -4.26 16.78
CA PHE A 167 6.10 -2.87 16.35
C PHE A 167 4.68 -2.37 16.63
N VAL A 168 3.66 -3.14 16.27
CA VAL A 168 2.26 -2.77 16.49
C VAL A 168 1.95 -2.63 17.98
N ALA A 169 2.46 -3.53 18.83
CA ALA A 169 2.30 -3.43 20.28
C ALA A 169 2.94 -2.14 20.83
N ALA A 170 4.16 -1.81 20.39
CA ALA A 170 4.86 -0.59 20.79
C ALA A 170 4.12 0.69 20.35
N GLN A 171 3.50 0.70 19.16
CA GLN A 171 2.71 1.85 18.70
C GLN A 171 1.42 2.03 19.52
N LYS A 172 0.75 0.94 19.87
CA LYS A 172 -0.45 0.99 20.75
C LYS A 172 -0.11 1.54 22.13
N ALA A 173 1.02 1.12 22.71
CA ALA A 173 1.47 1.60 24.01
C ALA A 173 1.81 3.11 24.02
N LYS A 174 2.24 3.69 22.87
CA LYS A 174 2.51 5.13 22.75
C LYS A 174 1.24 5.98 22.54
N ALA A 175 0.14 5.36 22.13
CA ALA A 175 -1.13 6.03 21.85
C ALA A 175 -2.12 5.97 23.01
N ALA A 176 -1.84 5.14 24.02
CA ALA A 176 -2.58 5.01 25.28
C ALA A 176 -2.07 5.99 26.34
#